data_0cf2647d9ec7938ae3d56b8a6f6f9c67
#
_entry.id   0cf2647d9ec7938ae3d56b8a6f6f9c67
#
_cell.length_a   1.000
_cell.length_b   1.000
_cell.length_c   1.000
_cell.angle_alpha   90.00
_cell.angle_beta   90.00
_cell.angle_gamma   90.00
#
_symmetry.space_group_name_H-M   'P 1'
#
loop_
_entity.id
_entity.type
_entity.pdbx_description
1 polymer ?
#
loop_
_entity_poly.entity_id
_entity_poly.type
_entity_poly.pdbx_seq_one_letter_code
_entity_poly.pdbx_strand_id
1 'polypeptide(L)'
;EVNLLDEVAFFSPSAKAGELFEVPVLHEDTEMDRLYLVGLGDQSLKDFRAAGAALGRKVRGKALNLISLLPNKKAEVKAHAISIVLGAYTWNLKTTAPAEIPTFSIATNESGALEEANAIAQALVNTRDLIHTPSNIKTPLWMAQEAKKIADAKGLSIKVLAGKELAQFGGLVAVGMSSPKPGPRFIEISYVPKKISKSKVKGASALPHVVIVGKGITYDTGGVSLKRP
;
A
#
# COMPACT_ATOMS: atom_id res chain seq x y z
N GLU A 1 32.38 -22.14 -12.48
CA GLU A 1 31.91 -20.72 -12.38
C GLU A 1 30.92 -20.46 -13.47
N VAL A 2 29.67 -20.12 -13.14
CA VAL A 2 28.69 -19.64 -14.11
C VAL A 2 29.07 -18.20 -14.46
N ASN A 3 29.44 -17.96 -15.70
CA ASN A 3 29.71 -16.60 -16.16
C ASN A 3 28.35 -15.89 -16.37
N LEU A 4 28.07 -14.88 -15.54
CA LEU A 4 26.82 -14.12 -15.62
C LEU A 4 26.56 -13.52 -17.00
N LEU A 5 27.61 -13.15 -17.75
CA LEU A 5 27.48 -12.59 -19.10
C LEU A 5 27.01 -13.64 -20.10
N ASP A 6 27.45 -14.90 -19.94
CA ASP A 6 27.02 -16.00 -20.81
C ASP A 6 25.55 -16.36 -20.53
N GLU A 7 25.11 -16.34 -19.27
CA GLU A 7 23.71 -16.52 -18.91
C GLU A 7 22.84 -15.38 -19.44
N VAL A 8 23.29 -14.13 -19.34
CA VAL A 8 22.59 -12.98 -19.95
C VAL A 8 22.48 -13.15 -21.45
N ALA A 9 23.56 -13.56 -22.13
CA ALA A 9 23.55 -13.80 -23.57
C ALA A 9 22.59 -14.93 -23.96
N PHE A 10 22.52 -16.00 -23.17
CA PHE A 10 21.59 -17.12 -23.40
C PHE A 10 20.11 -16.66 -23.39
N PHE A 11 19.73 -15.80 -22.44
CA PHE A 11 18.36 -15.28 -22.37
C PHE A 11 18.03 -14.24 -23.45
N SER A 12 19.02 -13.69 -24.14
CA SER A 12 18.86 -12.65 -25.17
C SER A 12 17.91 -11.52 -24.70
N PRO A 13 18.17 -10.86 -23.57
CA PRO A 13 17.24 -9.92 -22.95
C PRO A 13 17.00 -8.71 -23.85
N SER A 14 15.73 -8.31 -23.93
CA SER A 14 15.35 -7.08 -24.65
C SER A 14 15.55 -5.81 -23.82
N ALA A 15 15.89 -5.97 -22.54
CA ALA A 15 16.02 -4.93 -21.51
C ALA A 15 14.76 -4.08 -21.32
N LYS A 16 13.59 -4.51 -21.79
CA LYS A 16 12.31 -3.81 -21.56
C LYS A 16 12.01 -3.74 -20.07
N ALA A 17 11.40 -2.64 -19.64
CA ALA A 17 11.06 -2.41 -18.26
C ALA A 17 10.19 -3.51 -17.66
N GLY A 18 10.68 -4.18 -16.61
CA GLY A 18 10.01 -5.28 -15.95
C GLY A 18 10.14 -6.65 -16.61
N GLU A 19 10.91 -6.77 -17.70
CA GLU A 19 11.40 -8.07 -18.17
C GLU A 19 12.26 -8.70 -17.08
N LEU A 20 12.08 -10.01 -16.80
CA LEU A 20 12.70 -10.64 -15.64
C LEU A 20 13.19 -12.04 -15.97
N PHE A 21 14.45 -12.29 -15.69
CA PHE A 21 15.09 -13.60 -15.77
C PHE A 21 15.56 -14.04 -14.40
N GLU A 22 15.42 -15.32 -14.12
CA GLU A 22 15.85 -15.95 -12.87
C GLU A 22 17.01 -16.88 -13.15
N VAL A 23 18.15 -16.61 -12.53
CA VAL A 23 19.37 -17.41 -12.65
C VAL A 23 19.64 -18.07 -11.32
N PRO A 24 19.71 -19.41 -11.23
CA PRO A 24 20.12 -20.09 -10.01
C PRO A 24 21.59 -19.81 -9.72
N VAL A 25 21.93 -19.59 -8.46
CA VAL A 25 23.32 -19.43 -8.01
C VAL A 25 23.73 -20.71 -7.33
N LEU A 26 24.71 -21.40 -7.91
CA LEU A 26 25.27 -22.65 -7.39
C LEU A 26 26.69 -22.38 -6.89
N HIS A 27 26.81 -21.72 -5.74
CA HIS A 27 28.12 -21.43 -5.16
C HIS A 27 28.09 -21.70 -3.65
N GLU A 28 28.99 -22.56 -3.17
CA GLU A 28 29.02 -23.05 -1.81
C GLU A 28 29.32 -21.94 -0.75
N ASP A 29 29.98 -20.87 -1.17
CA ASP A 29 30.40 -19.77 -0.29
C ASP A 29 29.41 -18.61 -0.20
N THR A 30 28.18 -18.76 -0.68
CA THR A 30 27.17 -17.71 -0.65
C THR A 30 25.82 -18.20 -0.14
N GLU A 31 25.15 -17.39 0.68
CA GLU A 31 23.76 -17.62 1.09
C GLU A 31 22.74 -17.22 0.01
N MET A 32 23.22 -16.80 -1.17
CA MET A 32 22.36 -16.38 -2.27
C MET A 32 21.99 -17.58 -3.16
N ASP A 33 20.72 -17.95 -3.16
CA ASP A 33 20.22 -19.07 -3.97
C ASP A 33 19.91 -18.66 -5.43
N ARG A 34 19.56 -17.41 -5.65
CA ARG A 34 19.03 -16.93 -6.95
C ARG A 34 19.41 -15.49 -7.21
N LEU A 35 19.66 -15.21 -8.49
CA LEU A 35 19.82 -13.88 -9.03
C LEU A 35 18.64 -13.55 -9.95
N TYR A 36 18.04 -12.39 -9.79
CA TYR A 36 17.02 -11.87 -10.69
C TYR A 36 17.60 -10.73 -11.52
N LEU A 37 17.65 -10.93 -12.83
CA LEU A 37 18.02 -9.90 -13.80
C LEU A 37 16.73 -9.19 -14.25
N VAL A 38 16.69 -7.88 -14.12
CA VAL A 38 15.47 -7.09 -14.38
C VAL A 38 15.76 -5.98 -15.38
N GLY A 39 14.98 -5.95 -16.45
CA GLY A 39 15.04 -4.89 -17.45
C GLY A 39 14.53 -3.56 -16.87
N LEU A 40 15.25 -2.48 -17.13
CA LEU A 40 14.94 -1.12 -16.68
C LEU A 40 14.51 -0.18 -17.82
N GLY A 41 14.40 -0.66 -19.07
CA GLY A 41 14.01 0.17 -20.20
C GLY A 41 14.83 1.46 -20.28
N ASP A 42 14.16 2.60 -20.39
CA ASP A 42 14.78 3.93 -20.44
C ASP A 42 15.14 4.50 -19.06
N GLN A 43 15.02 3.71 -18.00
CA GLN A 43 15.27 4.11 -16.61
C GLN A 43 14.41 5.29 -16.13
N SER A 44 13.22 5.44 -16.68
CA SER A 44 12.24 6.40 -16.19
C SER A 44 11.62 5.94 -14.85
N LEU A 45 10.96 6.83 -14.12
CA LEU A 45 10.23 6.45 -12.91
C LEU A 45 9.13 5.42 -13.17
N LYS A 46 8.57 5.40 -14.38
CA LYS A 46 7.62 4.38 -14.84
C LYS A 46 8.30 3.02 -14.95
N ASP A 47 9.52 2.99 -15.46
CA ASP A 47 10.28 1.77 -15.67
C ASP A 47 10.76 1.17 -14.33
N PHE A 48 11.21 2.00 -13.39
CA PHE A 48 11.49 1.55 -12.03
C PHE A 48 10.25 0.98 -11.31
N ARG A 49 9.06 1.53 -11.56
CA ARG A 49 7.81 0.93 -11.07
C ARG A 49 7.53 -0.42 -11.72
N ALA A 50 7.71 -0.52 -13.03
CA ALA A 50 7.51 -1.77 -13.75
C ALA A 50 8.45 -2.88 -13.26
N ALA A 51 9.73 -2.57 -13.10
CA ALA A 51 10.75 -3.46 -12.55
C ALA A 51 10.41 -3.92 -11.12
N GLY A 52 10.06 -2.99 -10.22
CA GLY A 52 9.67 -3.31 -8.86
C GLY A 52 8.42 -4.19 -8.81
N ALA A 53 7.41 -3.87 -9.61
CA ALA A 53 6.18 -4.66 -9.66
C ALA A 53 6.41 -6.07 -10.24
N ALA A 54 7.32 -6.24 -11.20
CA ALA A 54 7.70 -7.54 -11.75
C ALA A 54 8.37 -8.41 -10.68
N LEU A 55 9.35 -7.86 -9.96
CA LEU A 55 10.03 -8.53 -8.84
C LEU A 55 9.02 -8.93 -7.76
N GLY A 56 8.20 -8.01 -7.30
CA GLY A 56 7.19 -8.28 -6.28
C GLY A 56 6.25 -9.42 -6.68
N ARG A 57 5.74 -9.43 -7.92
CA ARG A 57 4.91 -10.53 -8.44
C ARG A 57 5.65 -11.86 -8.50
N LYS A 58 6.94 -11.85 -8.87
CA LYS A 58 7.76 -13.05 -9.00
C LYS A 58 7.96 -13.77 -7.67
N VAL A 59 8.11 -13.01 -6.59
CA VAL A 59 8.39 -13.55 -5.24
C VAL A 59 7.15 -13.62 -4.34
N ARG A 60 5.99 -13.27 -4.87
CA ARG A 60 4.73 -13.31 -4.12
C ARG A 60 4.46 -14.70 -3.54
N GLY A 61 4.15 -14.76 -2.24
CA GLY A 61 3.82 -15.99 -1.56
C GLY A 61 5.01 -16.91 -1.29
N LYS A 62 6.23 -16.40 -1.36
CA LYS A 62 7.46 -17.14 -1.07
C LYS A 62 8.12 -16.58 0.18
N ALA A 63 8.58 -17.44 1.09
CA ALA A 63 9.43 -17.07 2.23
C ALA A 63 10.86 -16.87 1.74
N LEU A 64 11.19 -15.65 1.37
CA LEU A 64 12.55 -15.30 0.96
C LEU A 64 12.88 -13.84 1.28
N ASN A 65 14.17 -13.54 1.33
CA ASN A 65 14.70 -12.20 1.46
C ASN A 65 15.20 -11.74 0.09
N LEU A 66 14.59 -10.69 -0.45
CA LEU A 66 15.00 -10.09 -1.72
C LEU A 66 15.79 -8.82 -1.47
N ILE A 67 17.02 -8.77 -1.99
CA ILE A 67 17.86 -7.57 -1.98
C ILE A 67 17.88 -6.99 -3.38
N SER A 68 17.44 -5.75 -3.56
CA SER A 68 17.50 -5.05 -4.84
C SER A 68 18.65 -4.04 -4.85
N LEU A 69 19.45 -4.09 -5.92
CA LEU A 69 20.57 -3.18 -6.15
C LEU A 69 20.25 -2.07 -7.17
N LEU A 70 19.00 -2.05 -7.68
CA LEU A 70 18.66 -1.29 -8.86
C LEU A 70 18.61 0.24 -8.70
N PRO A 71 17.85 0.81 -7.74
CA PRO A 71 17.71 2.26 -7.67
C PRO A 71 18.72 2.90 -6.72
N ASN A 72 19.24 4.05 -7.09
CA ASN A 72 20.14 4.83 -6.26
C ASN A 72 19.79 6.32 -6.12
N LYS A 73 18.79 6.83 -6.88
CA LYS A 73 18.28 8.20 -6.70
C LYS A 73 16.96 8.19 -5.91
N LYS A 74 16.74 9.21 -5.09
CA LYS A 74 15.57 9.34 -4.21
C LYS A 74 14.23 8.99 -4.84
N ALA A 75 13.94 9.53 -6.02
CA ALA A 75 12.67 9.31 -6.70
C ALA A 75 12.55 7.87 -7.25
N GLU A 76 13.64 7.30 -7.75
CA GLU A 76 13.73 5.92 -8.25
C GLU A 76 13.54 4.93 -7.10
N VAL A 77 14.22 5.14 -5.96
CA VAL A 77 14.09 4.33 -4.74
C VAL A 77 12.63 4.27 -4.29
N LYS A 78 11.95 5.43 -4.22
CA LYS A 78 10.53 5.48 -3.85
C LYS A 78 9.66 4.73 -4.84
N ALA A 79 9.83 4.96 -6.14
CA ALA A 79 9.04 4.34 -7.19
C ALA A 79 9.19 2.81 -7.18
N HIS A 80 10.42 2.33 -7.05
CA HIS A 80 10.76 0.91 -7.04
C HIS A 80 10.26 0.20 -5.76
N ALA A 81 10.59 0.74 -4.57
CA ALA A 81 10.22 0.15 -3.29
C ALA A 81 8.70 0.00 -3.12
N ILE A 82 7.94 1.06 -3.40
CA ILE A 82 6.47 0.99 -3.35
C ILE A 82 5.96 -0.11 -4.28
N SER A 83 6.50 -0.20 -5.50
CA SER A 83 6.02 -1.13 -6.51
C SER A 83 6.38 -2.59 -6.21
N ILE A 84 7.52 -2.87 -5.56
CA ILE A 84 7.86 -4.22 -5.07
C ILE A 84 6.79 -4.69 -4.07
N VAL A 85 6.51 -3.89 -3.05
CA VAL A 85 5.53 -4.23 -2.01
C VAL A 85 4.15 -4.46 -2.62
N LEU A 86 3.70 -3.55 -3.49
CA LEU A 86 2.39 -3.66 -4.14
C LEU A 86 2.33 -4.83 -5.15
N GLY A 87 3.45 -5.19 -5.76
CA GLY A 87 3.57 -6.37 -6.63
C GLY A 87 3.44 -7.68 -5.87
N ALA A 88 4.00 -7.73 -4.65
CA ALA A 88 3.94 -8.90 -3.77
C ALA A 88 2.63 -9.01 -2.99
N TYR A 89 1.79 -7.99 -3.03
CA TYR A 89 0.55 -7.95 -2.27
C TYR A 89 -0.35 -9.16 -2.55
N THR A 90 -0.83 -9.78 -1.46
CA THR A 90 -1.83 -10.86 -1.47
C THR A 90 -2.94 -10.53 -0.48
N TRP A 91 -4.16 -10.95 -0.80
CA TRP A 91 -5.28 -10.87 0.10
C TRP A 91 -6.19 -12.09 -0.10
N ASN A 92 -6.66 -12.71 0.98
CA ASN A 92 -7.64 -13.78 0.92
C ASN A 92 -8.35 -13.96 2.28
N LEU A 93 -9.46 -14.68 2.29
CA LEU A 93 -10.20 -15.08 3.49
C LEU A 93 -10.12 -16.60 3.73
N LYS A 94 -9.13 -17.27 3.16
CA LYS A 94 -8.95 -18.71 3.34
C LYS A 94 -8.59 -19.01 4.79
N THR A 95 -9.12 -20.12 5.30
CA THR A 95 -8.81 -20.64 6.65
C THR A 95 -7.48 -21.40 6.69
N THR A 96 -6.88 -21.69 5.53
CA THR A 96 -5.54 -22.26 5.41
C THR A 96 -4.47 -21.24 5.83
N ALA A 97 -3.27 -21.71 6.12
CA ALA A 97 -2.13 -20.86 6.47
C ALA A 97 -2.01 -19.67 5.51
N PRO A 98 -1.75 -18.45 6.04
CA PRO A 98 -1.55 -17.28 5.20
C PRO A 98 -0.38 -17.53 4.24
N ALA A 99 -0.44 -16.91 3.06
CA ALA A 99 0.69 -16.93 2.14
C ALA A 99 1.90 -16.29 2.83
N GLU A 100 3.07 -16.88 2.64
CA GLU A 100 4.31 -16.33 3.13
C GLU A 100 4.57 -14.94 2.52
N ILE A 101 5.15 -14.06 3.32
CA ILE A 101 5.43 -12.68 2.91
C ILE A 101 6.93 -12.53 2.72
N PRO A 102 7.41 -12.24 1.51
CA PRO A 102 8.83 -11.97 1.29
C PRO A 102 9.24 -10.69 2.00
N THR A 103 10.49 -10.64 2.48
CA THR A 103 11.11 -9.41 2.96
C THR A 103 11.86 -8.72 1.83
N PHE A 104 11.91 -7.40 1.88
CA PHE A 104 12.53 -6.57 0.85
C PHE A 104 13.55 -5.63 1.45
N SER A 105 14.75 -5.64 0.88
CA SER A 105 15.80 -4.68 1.14
C SER A 105 16.23 -4.01 -0.16
N ILE A 106 16.59 -2.74 -0.08
CA ILE A 106 17.15 -1.99 -1.21
C ILE A 106 18.50 -1.44 -0.79
N ALA A 107 19.54 -1.80 -1.52
CA ALA A 107 20.87 -1.26 -1.30
C ALA A 107 20.93 0.18 -1.81
N THR A 108 20.78 1.14 -0.91
CA THR A 108 20.76 2.56 -1.24
C THR A 108 21.23 3.41 -0.07
N ASN A 109 21.82 4.58 -0.38
CA ASN A 109 22.15 5.61 0.60
C ASN A 109 20.96 6.53 0.91
N GLU A 110 19.85 6.37 0.22
CA GLU A 110 18.63 7.20 0.33
C GLU A 110 17.67 6.66 1.40
N SER A 111 18.15 6.48 2.64
CA SER A 111 17.37 5.92 3.76
C SER A 111 16.03 6.64 3.99
N GLY A 112 16.04 7.99 3.97
CA GLY A 112 14.82 8.77 4.14
C GLY A 112 13.80 8.55 3.01
N ALA A 113 14.25 8.26 1.78
CA ALA A 113 13.36 7.91 0.69
C ALA A 113 12.74 6.52 0.89
N LEU A 114 13.50 5.60 1.44
CA LEU A 114 13.02 4.25 1.74
C LEU A 114 11.99 4.24 2.87
N GLU A 115 12.22 5.02 3.93
CA GLU A 115 11.25 5.21 5.02
C GLU A 115 9.92 5.80 4.51
N GLU A 116 10.01 6.85 3.67
CA GLU A 116 8.84 7.48 3.05
C GLU A 116 8.10 6.50 2.12
N ALA A 117 8.85 5.73 1.32
CA ALA A 117 8.29 4.69 0.45
C ALA A 117 7.56 3.61 1.24
N ASN A 118 8.13 3.14 2.36
CA ASN A 118 7.52 2.15 3.21
C ASN A 118 6.21 2.66 3.83
N ALA A 119 6.18 3.90 4.31
CA ALA A 119 4.96 4.51 4.84
C ALA A 119 3.84 4.58 3.78
N ILE A 120 4.18 4.98 2.55
CA ILE A 120 3.23 5.04 1.42
C ILE A 120 2.76 3.64 1.03
N ALA A 121 3.69 2.67 0.89
CA ALA A 121 3.36 1.30 0.52
C ALA A 121 2.42 0.67 1.54
N GLN A 122 2.68 0.84 2.84
CA GLN A 122 1.83 0.33 3.91
C GLN A 122 0.42 0.97 3.88
N ALA A 123 0.32 2.27 3.63
CA ALA A 123 -0.97 2.95 3.49
C ALA A 123 -1.76 2.40 2.29
N LEU A 124 -1.10 2.12 1.17
CA LEU A 124 -1.71 1.52 -0.01
C LEU A 124 -2.13 0.07 0.21
N VAL A 125 -1.34 -0.73 0.93
CA VAL A 125 -1.70 -2.10 1.34
C VAL A 125 -2.94 -2.06 2.22
N ASN A 126 -2.96 -1.24 3.27
CA ASN A 126 -4.13 -1.09 4.15
C ASN A 126 -5.38 -0.67 3.37
N THR A 127 -5.23 0.25 2.40
CA THR A 127 -6.35 0.67 1.55
C THR A 127 -6.86 -0.49 0.70
N ARG A 128 -5.97 -1.32 0.13
CA ARG A 128 -6.36 -2.51 -0.63
C ARG A 128 -7.08 -3.53 0.24
N ASP A 129 -6.62 -3.76 1.47
CA ASP A 129 -7.28 -4.65 2.42
C ASP A 129 -8.71 -4.20 2.73
N LEU A 130 -8.89 -2.89 2.98
CA LEU A 130 -10.21 -2.29 3.18
C LEU A 130 -11.11 -2.46 1.94
N ILE A 131 -10.57 -2.31 0.73
CA ILE A 131 -11.32 -2.48 -0.52
C ILE A 131 -11.71 -3.94 -0.74
N HIS A 132 -10.79 -4.88 -0.57
CA HIS A 132 -11.00 -6.30 -0.81
C HIS A 132 -11.93 -6.95 0.22
N THR A 133 -12.01 -6.41 1.44
CA THR A 133 -12.91 -6.93 2.46
C THR A 133 -14.36 -6.89 1.96
N PRO A 134 -15.06 -8.03 1.90
CA PRO A 134 -16.41 -8.09 1.35
C PRO A 134 -17.43 -7.34 2.22
N SER A 135 -18.52 -6.90 1.58
CA SER A 135 -19.54 -6.06 2.21
C SER A 135 -20.31 -6.71 3.35
N ASN A 136 -20.39 -8.04 3.38
CA ASN A 136 -20.97 -8.78 4.50
C ASN A 136 -20.13 -8.68 5.79
N ILE A 137 -18.83 -8.41 5.68
CA ILE A 137 -17.92 -8.12 6.80
C ILE A 137 -17.80 -6.61 7.00
N LYS A 138 -17.58 -5.88 5.92
CA LYS A 138 -17.33 -4.43 5.90
C LYS A 138 -18.61 -3.62 6.13
N THR A 139 -19.14 -3.70 7.35
CA THR A 139 -20.26 -2.84 7.78
C THR A 139 -19.78 -1.45 8.18
N PRO A 140 -20.67 -0.44 8.31
CA PRO A 140 -20.28 0.87 8.84
C PRO A 140 -19.63 0.81 10.23
N LEU A 141 -20.07 -0.13 11.09
CA LEU A 141 -19.43 -0.35 12.40
C LEU A 141 -18.03 -0.91 12.26
N TRP A 142 -17.83 -1.91 11.38
CA TRP A 142 -16.51 -2.47 11.10
C TRP A 142 -15.55 -1.41 10.58
N MET A 143 -16.00 -0.55 9.64
CA MET A 143 -15.18 0.57 9.15
C MET A 143 -14.76 1.52 10.26
N ALA A 144 -15.64 1.82 11.21
CA ALA A 144 -15.31 2.67 12.36
C ALA A 144 -14.29 1.98 13.29
N GLN A 145 -14.38 0.67 13.46
CA GLN A 145 -13.43 -0.10 14.25
C GLN A 145 -12.04 -0.13 13.59
N GLU A 146 -11.96 -0.33 12.27
CA GLU A 146 -10.68 -0.27 11.54
C GLU A 146 -10.07 1.13 11.57
N ALA A 147 -10.89 2.18 11.41
CA ALA A 147 -10.46 3.56 11.55
C ALA A 147 -9.89 3.83 12.96
N LYS A 148 -10.53 3.28 14.00
CA LYS A 148 -10.03 3.39 15.38
C LYS A 148 -8.69 2.67 15.56
N LYS A 149 -8.51 1.47 15.05
CA LYS A 149 -7.23 0.73 15.11
C LYS A 149 -6.11 1.56 14.47
N ILE A 150 -6.35 2.15 13.29
CA ILE A 150 -5.36 3.00 12.60
C ILE A 150 -5.06 4.25 13.44
N ALA A 151 -6.08 4.91 13.98
CA ALA A 151 -5.91 6.10 14.80
C ALA A 151 -5.08 5.81 16.05
N ASP A 152 -5.42 4.75 16.78
CA ASP A 152 -4.70 4.31 17.98
C ASP A 152 -3.23 3.98 17.66
N ALA A 153 -2.98 3.21 16.59
CA ALA A 153 -1.64 2.81 16.18
C ALA A 153 -0.76 3.99 15.73
N LYS A 154 -1.36 5.07 15.24
CA LYS A 154 -0.65 6.27 14.74
C LYS A 154 -0.71 7.47 15.69
N GLY A 155 -1.34 7.32 16.85
CA GLY A 155 -1.50 8.41 17.81
C GLY A 155 -2.36 9.57 17.31
N LEU A 156 -3.39 9.26 16.51
CA LEU A 156 -4.34 10.22 15.97
C LEU A 156 -5.54 10.36 16.90
N SER A 157 -6.19 11.52 16.89
CA SER A 157 -7.48 11.70 17.57
C SER A 157 -8.59 11.17 16.65
N ILE A 158 -9.56 10.45 17.22
CA ILE A 158 -10.71 9.93 16.48
C ILE A 158 -12.01 10.22 17.22
N LYS A 159 -13.03 10.64 16.46
CA LYS A 159 -14.41 10.79 16.92
C LYS A 159 -15.32 10.01 15.99
N VAL A 160 -16.22 9.22 16.55
CA VAL A 160 -17.20 8.44 15.79
C VAL A 160 -18.60 8.79 16.28
N LEU A 161 -19.43 9.33 15.40
CA LEU A 161 -20.82 9.62 15.69
C LEU A 161 -21.71 8.48 15.16
N ALA A 162 -22.76 8.14 15.93
CA ALA A 162 -23.70 7.08 15.63
C ALA A 162 -25.09 7.38 16.15
N GLY A 163 -26.12 6.71 15.63
CA GLY A 163 -27.47 6.80 16.13
C GLY A 163 -28.00 8.25 16.18
N LYS A 164 -28.47 8.70 17.35
CA LYS A 164 -29.05 10.04 17.54
C LYS A 164 -28.10 11.19 17.26
N GLU A 165 -26.79 10.98 17.43
CA GLU A 165 -25.78 12.00 17.16
C GLU A 165 -25.69 12.36 15.66
N LEU A 166 -26.19 11.48 14.77
CA LEU A 166 -26.23 11.70 13.34
C LEU A 166 -27.46 12.49 12.87
N ALA A 167 -28.42 12.80 13.73
CA ALA A 167 -29.68 13.46 13.35
C ALA A 167 -29.45 14.77 12.59
N GLN A 168 -28.40 15.51 12.90
CA GLN A 168 -28.01 16.73 12.19
C GLN A 168 -27.51 16.50 10.76
N PHE A 169 -27.15 15.25 10.41
CA PHE A 169 -26.64 14.88 9.09
C PHE A 169 -27.70 14.10 8.31
N GLY A 170 -28.81 14.73 7.94
CA GLY A 170 -29.95 14.08 7.30
C GLY A 170 -29.61 13.21 6.10
N GLY A 171 -28.66 13.63 5.26
CA GLY A 171 -28.19 12.85 4.12
C GLY A 171 -27.51 11.53 4.51
N LEU A 172 -26.69 11.52 5.59
CA LEU A 172 -26.07 10.30 6.11
C LEU A 172 -27.13 9.35 6.68
N VAL A 173 -28.11 9.90 7.39
CA VAL A 173 -29.22 9.12 7.96
C VAL A 173 -30.04 8.49 6.84
N ALA A 174 -30.44 9.27 5.82
CA ALA A 174 -31.25 8.79 4.69
C ALA A 174 -30.57 7.65 3.93
N VAL A 175 -29.28 7.80 3.59
CA VAL A 175 -28.51 6.74 2.91
C VAL A 175 -28.29 5.54 3.83
N GLY A 176 -28.03 5.78 5.12
CA GLY A 176 -27.75 4.72 6.10
C GLY A 176 -28.97 3.91 6.50
N MET A 177 -30.19 4.37 6.22
CA MET A 177 -31.44 3.63 6.50
C MET A 177 -31.55 2.30 5.73
N SER A 178 -30.81 2.13 4.64
CA SER A 178 -30.73 0.85 3.91
C SER A 178 -30.13 -0.28 4.76
N SER A 179 -29.37 0.06 5.80
CA SER A 179 -28.80 -0.89 6.77
C SER A 179 -28.95 -0.34 8.20
N PRO A 180 -30.14 -0.42 8.81
CA PRO A 180 -30.41 0.19 10.09
C PRO A 180 -29.64 -0.43 11.25
N LYS A 181 -29.19 -1.66 11.10
CA LYS A 181 -28.33 -2.37 12.08
C LYS A 181 -27.10 -2.93 11.36
N PRO A 182 -25.90 -2.47 11.70
CA PRO A 182 -25.49 -1.57 12.81
C PRO A 182 -25.70 -0.07 12.57
N GLY A 183 -26.29 0.34 11.45
CA GLY A 183 -26.57 1.72 11.09
C GLY A 183 -25.34 2.53 10.65
N PRO A 184 -25.55 3.76 10.13
CA PRO A 184 -24.50 4.62 9.60
C PRO A 184 -23.53 5.12 10.69
N ARG A 185 -22.37 5.58 10.25
CA ARG A 185 -21.33 6.19 11.09
C ARG A 185 -20.80 7.45 10.40
N PHE A 186 -20.46 8.44 11.21
CA PHE A 186 -19.60 9.56 10.81
C PHE A 186 -18.29 9.42 11.55
N ILE A 187 -17.19 9.39 10.83
CA ILE A 187 -15.84 9.17 11.38
C ILE A 187 -15.01 10.41 11.10
N GLU A 188 -14.51 11.03 12.15
CA GLU A 188 -13.58 12.16 12.09
C GLU A 188 -12.25 11.74 12.68
N ILE A 189 -11.18 11.85 11.90
CA ILE A 189 -9.81 11.58 12.35
C ILE A 189 -9.03 12.87 12.22
N SER A 190 -8.34 13.25 13.29
CA SER A 190 -7.57 14.48 13.36
C SER A 190 -6.11 14.20 13.67
N TYR A 191 -5.23 14.92 12.98
CA TYR A 191 -3.80 14.94 13.22
C TYR A 191 -3.33 16.36 13.51
N VAL A 192 -2.67 16.55 14.63
CA VAL A 192 -2.02 17.81 15.00
C VAL A 192 -0.54 17.52 15.26
N PRO A 193 0.39 18.11 14.50
CA PRO A 193 1.82 17.91 14.71
C PRO A 193 2.26 18.37 16.12
N LYS A 194 3.02 17.54 16.84
CA LYS A 194 3.51 17.87 18.19
C LYS A 194 4.50 19.04 18.23
N LYS A 195 5.26 19.24 17.15
CA LYS A 195 6.23 20.32 17.00
C LYS A 195 5.91 21.12 15.75
N ILE A 196 5.35 22.30 15.95
CA ILE A 196 5.19 23.28 14.89
C ILE A 196 6.32 24.26 15.08
N SER A 197 7.29 24.28 14.16
CA SER A 197 8.31 25.32 14.14
C SER A 197 7.63 26.68 13.90
N LYS A 198 7.49 27.44 14.97
CA LYS A 198 6.93 28.81 14.92
C LYS A 198 7.71 29.76 13.99
N SER A 199 8.90 29.33 13.53
CA SER A 199 9.81 30.18 12.74
C SER A 199 9.49 30.30 11.25
N LYS A 200 8.57 29.47 10.71
CA LYS A 200 8.29 29.48 9.27
C LYS A 200 7.02 30.19 8.83
N VAL A 201 6.19 30.67 9.75
CA VAL A 201 4.95 31.38 9.41
C VAL A 201 4.95 32.76 10.04
N LYS A 202 5.69 33.69 9.43
CA LYS A 202 5.59 35.11 9.77
C LYS A 202 4.18 35.60 9.40
N GLY A 203 3.38 35.99 10.40
CA GLY A 203 2.12 36.70 10.20
C GLY A 203 0.84 35.84 10.15
N ALA A 204 0.89 34.53 10.26
CA ALA A 204 -0.33 33.72 10.35
C ALA A 204 -0.73 33.51 11.82
N SER A 205 -1.93 33.92 12.18
CA SER A 205 -2.49 33.71 13.52
C SER A 205 -2.91 32.25 13.77
N ALA A 206 -3.00 31.42 12.72
CA ALA A 206 -3.36 30.01 12.78
C ALA A 206 -2.62 29.19 11.72
N LEU A 207 -2.40 27.90 12.01
CA LEU A 207 -1.89 26.94 11.04
C LEU A 207 -2.93 26.66 9.96
N PRO A 208 -2.49 26.37 8.72
CA PRO A 208 -3.40 25.93 7.68
C PRO A 208 -4.10 24.65 8.10
N HIS A 209 -5.42 24.62 8.00
CA HIS A 209 -6.24 23.45 8.26
C HIS A 209 -6.63 22.80 6.93
N VAL A 210 -6.21 21.55 6.72
CA VAL A 210 -6.56 20.75 5.56
C VAL A 210 -7.62 19.74 5.98
N VAL A 211 -8.76 19.74 5.29
CA VAL A 211 -9.86 18.79 5.51
C VAL A 211 -9.97 17.90 4.29
N ILE A 212 -9.92 16.58 4.51
CA ILE A 212 -10.15 15.58 3.48
C ILE A 212 -11.49 14.91 3.77
N VAL A 213 -12.41 14.95 2.81
CA VAL A 213 -13.75 14.36 2.93
C VAL A 213 -13.84 13.12 2.05
N GLY A 214 -14.20 11.99 2.66
CA GLY A 214 -14.38 10.71 1.97
C GLY A 214 -15.80 10.19 2.13
N LYS A 215 -16.37 9.65 1.05
CA LYS A 215 -17.63 8.91 1.06
C LYS A 215 -17.36 7.44 1.26
N GLY A 216 -17.86 6.86 2.36
CA GLY A 216 -17.64 5.46 2.75
C GLY A 216 -18.89 4.60 2.62
N ILE A 217 -19.45 4.46 1.41
CA ILE A 217 -20.55 3.50 1.19
C ILE A 217 -19.96 2.09 1.17
N THR A 218 -20.38 1.27 2.13
CA THR A 218 -19.86 -0.11 2.30
C THR A 218 -20.53 -1.11 1.36
N TYR A 219 -21.78 -0.82 0.94
CA TYR A 219 -22.49 -1.61 -0.07
C TYR A 219 -23.56 -0.75 -0.75
N ASP A 220 -23.65 -0.83 -2.07
CA ASP A 220 -24.61 -0.04 -2.87
C ASP A 220 -25.35 -0.94 -3.84
N THR A 221 -26.63 -1.21 -3.56
CA THR A 221 -27.54 -1.98 -4.42
C THR A 221 -28.13 -1.18 -5.57
N GLY A 222 -27.93 0.15 -5.59
CA GLY A 222 -28.56 1.08 -6.52
C GLY A 222 -29.95 1.57 -6.07
N GLY A 223 -30.52 1.03 -4.99
CA GLY A 223 -31.86 1.41 -4.50
C GLY A 223 -32.95 1.15 -5.54
N VAL A 224 -33.75 2.18 -5.87
CA VAL A 224 -34.80 2.11 -6.94
C VAL A 224 -34.20 1.77 -8.29
N SER A 225 -32.98 2.26 -8.59
CA SER A 225 -32.22 1.90 -9.78
C SER A 225 -31.29 0.72 -9.46
N LEU A 226 -31.86 -0.45 -9.29
CA LEU A 226 -31.13 -1.66 -8.89
C LEU A 226 -29.97 -1.92 -9.84
N LYS A 227 -28.79 -2.10 -9.25
CA LYS A 227 -27.58 -2.49 -9.99
C LYS A 227 -27.69 -3.96 -10.37
N ARG A 228 -27.32 -4.26 -11.61
CA ARG A 228 -27.18 -5.66 -12.04
C ARG A 228 -25.95 -6.28 -11.39
N PRO A 229 -25.99 -7.59 -11.07
CA PRO A 229 -24.84 -8.31 -10.54
C PRO A 229 -23.67 -8.35 -11.53
#